data_a7288537d48a241ee99e48f6b7bf1968
#
_entry.id   a7288537d48a241ee99e48f6b7bf1968
#
_cell.length_a   1.000
_cell.length_b   1.000
_cell.length_c   1.000
_cell.angle_alpha   90.00
_cell.angle_beta   90.00
_cell.angle_gamma   90.00
#
_symmetry.space_group_name_H-M   'P 1'
#
loop_
_entity.id
_entity.type
_entity.pdbx_description
1 polymer ?
#
loop_
_entity_poly.entity_id
_entity_poly.type
_entity_poly.pdbx_seq_one_letter_code
_entity_poly.pdbx_strand_id
1 'polypeptide(L)'
;IGFGRIGQEVAKRAIGLGMNVLAHDKYTSEANITLNFFNGDKKTFTIESTSLKNVLKGSDFVTLHIPKLEDKAVIGAEEIGLMKDGAGIINTARGGVIDEDALMFALDKGKLAYAALDVFTNEPNPSIHLMMHNNISLTPHIGAATLEAQDRIGEELAEKIIAYFNK
;
A
#
# COMPACT_ATOMS: atom_id res chain seq x y z
N ILE A 1 3.18 -2.76 3.87
CA ILE A 1 3.34 -4.15 3.41
C ILE A 1 3.64 -4.08 1.93
N GLY A 2 4.80 -4.67 1.51
CA GLY A 2 5.41 -4.44 0.22
C GLY A 2 6.35 -3.23 0.26
N PHE A 3 7.67 -3.47 0.32
CA PHE A 3 8.67 -2.41 0.46
C PHE A 3 9.53 -2.25 -0.81
N GLY A 4 8.85 -2.45 -1.97
CA GLY A 4 9.38 -2.12 -3.29
C GLY A 4 9.34 -0.62 -3.59
N ARG A 5 9.48 -0.23 -4.86
CA ARG A 5 9.54 1.18 -5.32
C ARG A 5 8.40 2.04 -4.75
N ILE A 6 7.15 1.57 -4.83
CA ILE A 6 5.97 2.33 -4.36
C ILE A 6 5.96 2.41 -2.83
N GLY A 7 6.19 1.29 -2.12
CA GLY A 7 6.23 1.29 -0.66
C GLY A 7 7.30 2.21 -0.09
N GLN A 8 8.48 2.29 -0.71
CA GLN A 8 9.56 3.21 -0.32
C GLN A 8 9.16 4.68 -0.55
N GLU A 9 8.47 4.99 -1.66
CA GLU A 9 7.98 6.35 -1.92
C GLU A 9 6.87 6.76 -0.93
N VAL A 10 6.03 5.83 -0.49
CA VAL A 10 5.06 6.08 0.58
C VAL A 10 5.76 6.27 1.93
N ALA A 11 6.74 5.43 2.25
CA ALA A 11 7.55 5.56 3.47
C ALA A 11 8.25 6.92 3.54
N LYS A 12 8.80 7.40 2.43
CA LYS A 12 9.42 8.72 2.33
C LYS A 12 8.45 9.85 2.72
N ARG A 13 7.21 9.78 2.25
CA ARG A 13 6.17 10.78 2.58
C ARG A 13 5.72 10.66 4.03
N ALA A 14 5.54 9.44 4.53
CA ALA A 14 5.16 9.18 5.90
C ALA A 14 6.20 9.73 6.90
N ILE A 15 7.50 9.46 6.65
CA ILE A 15 8.58 10.03 7.46
C ILE A 15 8.58 11.55 7.41
N GLY A 16 8.36 12.14 6.22
CA GLY A 16 8.27 13.59 6.04
C GLY A 16 7.11 14.22 6.83
N LEU A 17 6.05 13.46 7.10
CA LEU A 17 4.91 13.85 7.95
C LEU A 17 5.14 13.54 9.44
N GLY A 18 6.32 13.04 9.82
CA GLY A 18 6.64 12.71 11.21
C GLY A 18 6.10 11.36 11.69
N MET A 19 5.65 10.48 10.79
CA MET A 19 5.17 9.15 11.14
C MET A 19 6.34 8.18 11.36
N ASN A 20 6.16 7.23 12.28
CA ASN A 20 7.03 6.07 12.39
C ASN A 20 6.64 5.03 11.33
N VAL A 21 7.62 4.50 10.60
CA VAL A 21 7.39 3.54 9.52
C VAL A 21 7.88 2.16 9.94
N LEU A 22 6.99 1.16 9.85
CA LEU A 22 7.29 -0.26 9.93
C LEU A 22 7.11 -0.86 8.54
N ALA A 23 8.08 -1.60 8.05
CA ALA A 23 8.04 -2.24 6.74
C ALA A 23 8.02 -3.77 6.84
N HIS A 24 7.28 -4.40 5.93
CA HIS A 24 7.34 -5.83 5.66
C HIS A 24 7.45 -6.08 4.17
N ASP A 25 8.45 -6.86 3.79
CA ASP A 25 8.62 -7.33 2.41
C ASP A 25 9.30 -8.71 2.42
N LYS A 26 8.95 -9.52 1.42
CA LYS A 26 9.50 -10.88 1.27
C LYS A 26 10.93 -10.88 0.70
N TYR A 27 11.27 -9.83 -0.06
CA TYR A 27 12.49 -9.77 -0.87
C TYR A 27 13.41 -8.61 -0.47
N THR A 28 12.87 -7.54 0.12
CA THR A 28 13.61 -6.36 0.54
C THR A 28 13.82 -6.41 2.06
N SER A 29 15.03 -6.73 2.49
CA SER A 29 15.37 -6.81 3.92
C SER A 29 15.52 -5.44 4.56
N GLU A 30 16.00 -4.44 3.82
CA GLU A 30 16.15 -3.06 4.26
C GLU A 30 16.14 -2.10 3.08
N ALA A 31 15.84 -0.83 3.33
CA ALA A 31 16.00 0.24 2.35
C ALA A 31 16.39 1.56 3.01
N ASN A 32 17.19 2.35 2.27
CA ASN A 32 17.59 3.70 2.67
C ASN A 32 16.63 4.73 2.07
N ILE A 33 15.88 5.40 2.92
CA ILE A 33 14.93 6.45 2.54
C ILE A 33 15.54 7.82 2.78
N THR A 34 15.82 8.56 1.73
CA THR A 34 16.42 9.89 1.82
C THR A 34 15.38 10.98 1.61
N LEU A 35 15.24 11.85 2.60
CA LEU A 35 14.51 13.11 2.49
C LEU A 35 15.47 14.21 2.01
N ASN A 36 15.02 14.98 1.02
CA ASN A 36 15.71 16.18 0.56
C ASN A 36 14.90 17.40 0.99
N PHE A 37 15.54 18.35 1.65
CA PHE A 37 14.92 19.57 2.13
C PHE A 37 15.21 20.74 1.17
N PHE A 38 14.34 21.74 1.20
CA PHE A 38 14.43 22.92 0.33
C PHE A 38 15.73 23.73 0.47
N ASN A 39 16.37 23.65 1.66
CA ASN A 39 17.67 24.29 1.95
C ASN A 39 18.88 23.50 1.44
N GLY A 40 18.66 22.38 0.76
CA GLY A 40 19.70 21.49 0.24
C GLY A 40 20.15 20.38 1.20
N ASP A 41 19.71 20.41 2.45
CA ASP A 41 20.00 19.36 3.43
C ASP A 41 19.36 18.04 3.01
N LYS A 42 20.00 16.93 3.43
CA LYS A 42 19.52 15.58 3.20
C LYS A 42 19.58 14.78 4.50
N LYS A 43 18.54 14.00 4.74
CA LYS A 43 18.52 13.05 5.87
C LYS A 43 18.12 11.67 5.36
N THR A 44 18.96 10.67 5.62
CA THR A 44 18.70 9.28 5.27
C THR A 44 18.29 8.49 6.51
N PHE A 45 17.24 7.69 6.34
CA PHE A 45 16.71 6.75 7.33
C PHE A 45 16.84 5.34 6.76
N THR A 46 17.48 4.45 7.47
CA THR A 46 17.49 3.02 7.14
C THR A 46 16.29 2.37 7.80
N ILE A 47 15.45 1.72 7.00
CA ILE A 47 14.28 0.99 7.47
C ILE A 47 14.50 -0.49 7.18
N GLU A 48 14.55 -1.28 8.22
CA GLU A 48 14.63 -2.73 8.14
C GLU A 48 13.23 -3.34 8.01
N SER A 49 13.12 -4.37 7.17
CA SER A 49 11.90 -5.15 7.06
C SER A 49 11.72 -6.05 8.28
N THR A 50 10.53 -6.09 8.81
CA THR A 50 10.16 -6.96 9.93
C THR A 50 9.08 -7.96 9.53
N SER A 51 8.65 -8.82 10.45
CA SER A 51 7.58 -9.77 10.17
C SER A 51 6.24 -9.09 9.89
N LEU A 52 5.41 -9.70 9.03
CA LEU A 52 4.03 -9.23 8.78
C LEU A 52 3.27 -9.02 10.10
N LYS A 53 3.39 -9.97 11.02
CA LYS A 53 2.77 -9.91 12.35
C LYS A 53 3.18 -8.67 13.15
N ASN A 54 4.46 -8.27 13.09
CA ASN A 54 4.95 -7.09 13.79
C ASN A 54 4.39 -5.82 13.17
N VAL A 55 4.31 -5.73 11.83
CA VAL A 55 3.68 -4.59 11.15
C VAL A 55 2.21 -4.48 11.55
N LEU A 56 1.45 -5.57 11.47
CA LEU A 56 0.02 -5.56 11.80
C LEU A 56 -0.24 -5.14 13.25
N LYS A 57 0.53 -5.69 14.21
CA LYS A 57 0.36 -5.36 15.63
C LYS A 57 0.86 -3.97 16.02
N GLY A 58 1.86 -3.46 15.31
CA GLY A 58 2.53 -2.21 15.65
C GLY A 58 1.92 -0.97 15.01
N SER A 59 1.15 -1.12 13.93
CA SER A 59 0.72 -0.01 13.10
C SER A 59 -0.65 0.54 13.48
N ASP A 60 -0.79 1.86 13.40
CA ASP A 60 -2.09 2.54 13.47
C ASP A 60 -2.75 2.61 12.09
N PHE A 61 -1.92 2.63 11.03
CA PHE A 61 -2.35 2.53 9.63
C PHE A 61 -1.51 1.50 8.91
N VAL A 62 -2.16 0.65 8.12
CA VAL A 62 -1.51 -0.35 7.26
C VAL A 62 -1.81 -0.01 5.81
N THR A 63 -0.78 0.09 4.96
CA THR A 63 -0.92 0.30 3.52
C THR A 63 -0.26 -0.82 2.73
N LEU A 64 -0.88 -1.22 1.63
CA LEU A 64 -0.49 -2.39 0.83
C LEU A 64 0.08 -1.96 -0.52
N HIS A 65 1.25 -2.52 -0.87
CA HIS A 65 1.98 -2.25 -2.11
C HIS A 65 2.54 -3.54 -2.70
N ILE A 66 1.74 -4.60 -2.64
CA ILE A 66 2.08 -5.95 -3.10
C ILE A 66 1.22 -6.35 -4.30
N PRO A 67 1.74 -7.16 -5.24
CA PRO A 67 0.92 -7.74 -6.28
C PRO A 67 -0.04 -8.79 -5.70
N LYS A 68 -1.13 -9.07 -6.39
CA LYS A 68 -1.94 -10.26 -6.14
C LYS A 68 -1.24 -11.45 -6.83
N LEU A 69 -0.70 -12.36 -6.05
CA LEU A 69 0.04 -13.52 -6.56
C LEU A 69 -0.77 -14.82 -6.48
N GLU A 70 -1.76 -14.88 -5.59
CA GLU A 70 -2.54 -16.08 -5.29
C GLU A 70 -4.04 -15.73 -5.27
N ASP A 71 -4.89 -16.74 -5.34
CA ASP A 71 -6.34 -16.54 -5.23
C ASP A 71 -6.76 -16.18 -3.80
N LYS A 72 -5.96 -16.54 -2.79
CA LYS A 72 -6.22 -16.19 -1.40
C LYS A 72 -5.72 -14.77 -1.09
N ALA A 73 -6.55 -14.02 -0.38
CA ALA A 73 -6.16 -12.70 0.14
C ALA A 73 -4.98 -12.81 1.12
N VAL A 74 -4.07 -11.83 1.06
CA VAL A 74 -2.94 -11.72 1.99
C VAL A 74 -3.40 -11.20 3.35
N ILE A 75 -4.41 -10.34 3.34
CA ILE A 75 -5.03 -9.76 4.54
C ILE A 75 -6.46 -10.29 4.64
N GLY A 76 -6.63 -11.30 5.44
CA GLY A 76 -7.93 -11.89 5.78
C GLY A 76 -8.34 -11.58 7.23
N ALA A 77 -9.32 -12.34 7.72
CA ALA A 77 -9.85 -12.15 9.08
C ALA A 77 -8.78 -12.36 10.18
N GLU A 78 -7.85 -13.28 9.97
CA GLU A 78 -6.75 -13.53 10.92
C GLU A 78 -5.80 -12.34 10.99
N GLU A 79 -5.36 -11.81 9.84
CA GLU A 79 -4.46 -10.67 9.77
C GLU A 79 -5.11 -9.40 10.32
N ILE A 80 -6.37 -9.15 9.97
CA ILE A 80 -7.16 -8.04 10.53
C ILE A 80 -7.30 -8.18 12.05
N GLY A 81 -7.50 -9.40 12.53
CA GLY A 81 -7.54 -9.70 13.97
C GLY A 81 -6.26 -9.32 14.73
N LEU A 82 -5.10 -9.35 14.06
CA LEU A 82 -3.81 -8.95 14.62
C LEU A 82 -3.59 -7.43 14.66
N MET A 83 -4.32 -6.66 13.87
CA MET A 83 -4.21 -5.20 13.85
C MET A 83 -4.66 -4.58 15.16
N LYS A 84 -4.24 -3.36 15.44
CA LYS A 84 -4.75 -2.60 16.58
C LYS A 84 -6.25 -2.33 16.44
N ASP A 85 -6.97 -2.27 17.55
CA ASP A 85 -8.35 -1.80 17.56
C ASP A 85 -8.38 -0.33 17.11
N GLY A 86 -9.28 -0.02 16.19
CA GLY A 86 -9.39 1.31 15.60
C GLY A 86 -8.33 1.65 14.55
N ALA A 87 -7.51 0.69 14.12
CA ALA A 87 -6.56 0.92 13.04
C ALA A 87 -7.26 1.18 11.69
N GLY A 88 -6.52 1.85 10.78
CA GLY A 88 -6.93 2.05 9.40
C GLY A 88 -6.18 1.13 8.43
N ILE A 89 -6.82 0.77 7.30
CA ILE A 89 -6.18 -0.01 6.24
C ILE A 89 -6.36 0.64 4.87
N ILE A 90 -5.30 0.64 4.06
CA ILE A 90 -5.29 1.27 2.74
C ILE A 90 -4.85 0.24 1.69
N ASN A 91 -5.63 0.08 0.62
CA ASN A 91 -5.26 -0.74 -0.52
C ASN A 91 -5.35 0.06 -1.83
N THR A 92 -4.18 0.42 -2.35
CA THR A 92 -4.00 1.03 -3.67
C THR A 92 -3.14 0.12 -4.56
N ALA A 93 -3.06 -1.17 -4.23
CA ALA A 93 -2.20 -2.11 -4.93
C ALA A 93 -2.97 -2.97 -5.95
N ARG A 94 -3.76 -3.93 -5.48
CA ARG A 94 -4.60 -4.81 -6.34
C ARG A 94 -5.83 -5.26 -5.57
N GLY A 95 -6.94 -5.42 -6.29
CA GLY A 95 -8.15 -6.05 -5.77
C GLY A 95 -7.89 -7.49 -5.33
N GLY A 96 -8.57 -7.93 -4.28
CA GLY A 96 -8.44 -9.27 -3.70
C GLY A 96 -7.15 -9.51 -2.88
N VAL A 97 -6.31 -8.47 -2.66
CA VAL A 97 -5.21 -8.55 -1.67
C VAL A 97 -5.75 -8.49 -0.25
N ILE A 98 -6.84 -7.77 -0.04
CA ILE A 98 -7.65 -7.81 1.18
C ILE A 98 -8.90 -8.66 0.90
N ASP A 99 -9.27 -9.50 1.84
CA ASP A 99 -10.59 -10.14 1.87
C ASP A 99 -11.64 -9.06 2.22
N GLU A 100 -12.46 -8.70 1.22
CA GLU A 100 -13.44 -7.60 1.37
C GLU A 100 -14.55 -7.95 2.36
N ASP A 101 -14.96 -9.23 2.48
CA ASP A 101 -15.96 -9.65 3.45
C ASP A 101 -15.41 -9.56 4.86
N ALA A 102 -14.17 -9.98 5.09
CA ALA A 102 -13.50 -9.84 6.37
C ALA A 102 -13.27 -8.36 6.74
N LEU A 103 -12.94 -7.52 5.77
CA LEU A 103 -12.80 -6.07 5.94
C LEU A 103 -14.13 -5.44 6.38
N MET A 104 -15.21 -5.73 5.66
CA MET A 104 -16.54 -5.22 5.97
C MET A 104 -16.97 -5.61 7.38
N PHE A 105 -16.82 -6.89 7.73
CA PHE A 105 -17.11 -7.38 9.07
C PHE A 105 -16.31 -6.64 10.16
N ALA A 106 -15.03 -6.40 9.92
CA ALA A 106 -14.15 -5.71 10.86
C ALA A 106 -14.54 -4.24 11.07
N LEU A 107 -14.94 -3.54 10.01
CA LEU A 107 -15.44 -2.17 10.08
C LEU A 107 -16.78 -2.10 10.83
N ASP A 108 -17.72 -2.99 10.52
CA ASP A 108 -19.03 -3.09 11.20
C ASP A 108 -18.90 -3.37 12.70
N LYS A 109 -17.89 -4.15 13.10
CA LYS A 109 -17.60 -4.45 14.51
C LYS A 109 -16.74 -3.41 15.21
N GLY A 110 -16.28 -2.39 14.51
CA GLY A 110 -15.39 -1.37 15.05
C GLY A 110 -13.96 -1.86 15.34
N LYS A 111 -13.58 -3.04 14.84
CA LYS A 111 -12.21 -3.53 14.92
C LYS A 111 -11.27 -2.66 14.12
N LEU A 112 -11.68 -2.26 12.92
CA LEU A 112 -11.04 -1.22 12.12
C LEU A 112 -11.90 0.04 12.15
N ALA A 113 -11.25 1.21 12.20
CA ALA A 113 -11.96 2.49 12.18
C ALA A 113 -12.22 2.95 10.74
N TYR A 114 -11.29 2.70 9.82
CA TYR A 114 -11.34 3.22 8.46
C TYR A 114 -10.70 2.28 7.46
N ALA A 115 -11.18 2.34 6.21
CA ALA A 115 -10.49 1.77 5.06
C ALA A 115 -10.42 2.80 3.91
N ALA A 116 -9.39 2.70 3.07
CA ALA A 116 -9.29 3.43 1.82
C ALA A 116 -8.91 2.47 0.69
N LEU A 117 -9.72 2.40 -0.35
CA LEU A 117 -9.55 1.44 -1.43
C LEU A 117 -9.58 2.16 -2.78
N ASP A 118 -8.54 1.94 -3.58
CA ASP A 118 -8.47 2.34 -5.00
C ASP A 118 -8.71 1.15 -5.93
N VAL A 119 -8.76 -0.07 -5.37
CA VAL A 119 -8.84 -1.34 -6.10
C VAL A 119 -9.80 -2.29 -5.42
N PHE A 120 -10.48 -3.16 -6.19
CA PHE A 120 -11.56 -4.01 -5.74
C PHE A 120 -11.43 -5.43 -6.30
N THR A 121 -12.02 -6.40 -5.61
CA THR A 121 -12.03 -7.80 -6.07
C THR A 121 -12.78 -7.94 -7.40
N ASN A 122 -13.91 -7.23 -7.53
CA ASN A 122 -14.76 -7.26 -8.71
C ASN A 122 -14.75 -5.90 -9.44
N GLU A 123 -13.65 -5.57 -10.09
CA GLU A 123 -13.60 -4.40 -10.97
C GLU A 123 -14.23 -4.72 -12.33
N PRO A 124 -14.98 -3.79 -12.93
CA PRO A 124 -15.26 -2.40 -12.47
C PRO A 124 -16.49 -2.28 -11.58
N ASN A 125 -17.08 -3.36 -11.12
CA ASN A 125 -18.33 -3.39 -10.37
C ASN A 125 -18.13 -3.86 -8.92
N PRO A 126 -17.60 -3.02 -8.01
CA PRO A 126 -17.46 -3.36 -6.61
C PRO A 126 -18.83 -3.55 -5.95
N SER A 127 -18.86 -4.27 -4.82
CA SER A 127 -20.12 -4.54 -4.10
C SER A 127 -20.77 -3.24 -3.61
N ILE A 128 -22.09 -3.16 -3.69
CA ILE A 128 -22.87 -2.00 -3.21
C ILE A 128 -22.65 -1.77 -1.72
N HIS A 129 -22.56 -2.83 -0.93
CA HIS A 129 -22.29 -2.72 0.52
C HIS A 129 -20.98 -2.03 0.81
N LEU A 130 -19.93 -2.36 0.05
CA LEU A 130 -18.63 -1.73 0.18
C LEU A 130 -18.69 -0.25 -0.25
N MET A 131 -19.41 0.06 -1.34
CA MET A 131 -19.56 1.44 -1.83
C MET A 131 -20.36 2.34 -0.89
N MET A 132 -21.27 1.79 -0.13
CA MET A 132 -22.16 2.55 0.78
C MET A 132 -21.66 2.63 2.22
N HIS A 133 -20.53 2.00 2.55
CA HIS A 133 -20.02 1.98 3.91
C HIS A 133 -19.38 3.32 4.31
N ASN A 134 -19.87 3.94 5.39
CA ASN A 134 -19.49 5.29 5.83
C ASN A 134 -18.01 5.45 6.19
N ASN A 135 -17.34 4.36 6.58
CA ASN A 135 -15.95 4.37 7.02
C ASN A 135 -14.98 3.91 5.92
N ILE A 136 -15.43 3.86 4.67
CA ILE A 136 -14.60 3.51 3.52
C ILE A 136 -14.50 4.70 2.57
N SER A 137 -13.27 5.13 2.27
CA SER A 137 -13.00 6.06 1.17
C SER A 137 -12.65 5.26 -0.07
N LEU A 138 -13.26 5.62 -1.22
CA LEU A 138 -13.12 4.88 -2.47
C LEU A 138 -12.62 5.81 -3.58
N THR A 139 -11.77 5.26 -4.45
CA THR A 139 -11.40 5.86 -5.73
C THR A 139 -11.46 4.80 -6.83
N PRO A 140 -11.76 5.16 -8.10
CA PRO A 140 -12.03 4.20 -9.15
C PRO A 140 -10.76 3.72 -9.88
N HIS A 141 -9.80 3.16 -9.16
CA HIS A 141 -8.53 2.60 -9.67
C HIS A 141 -7.72 3.66 -10.47
N ILE A 142 -7.46 4.80 -9.83
CA ILE A 142 -6.80 5.95 -10.47
C ILE A 142 -5.34 6.17 -10.03
N GLY A 143 -4.81 5.32 -9.18
CA GLY A 143 -3.46 5.48 -8.62
C GLY A 143 -2.33 5.61 -9.65
N ALA A 144 -2.51 5.03 -10.85
CA ALA A 144 -1.57 5.15 -11.98
C ALA A 144 -2.21 5.81 -13.22
N ALA A 145 -3.39 6.39 -13.11
CA ALA A 145 -4.15 6.95 -14.23
C ALA A 145 -3.92 8.46 -14.44
N THR A 146 -2.87 9.03 -13.87
CA THR A 146 -2.49 10.42 -14.13
C THR A 146 -1.63 10.54 -15.40
N LEU A 147 -1.70 11.69 -16.06
CA LEU A 147 -0.87 11.96 -17.27
C LEU A 147 0.61 11.80 -16.94
N GLU A 148 1.06 12.33 -15.81
CA GLU A 148 2.46 12.24 -15.38
C GLU A 148 2.91 10.80 -15.13
N ALA A 149 2.01 9.93 -14.64
CA ALA A 149 2.34 8.52 -14.45
C ALA A 149 2.47 7.80 -15.79
N GLN A 150 1.57 8.08 -16.74
CA GLN A 150 1.60 7.50 -18.10
C GLN A 150 2.85 7.95 -18.86
N ASP A 151 3.21 9.23 -18.80
CA ASP A 151 4.42 9.76 -19.42
C ASP A 151 5.68 9.07 -18.88
N ARG A 152 5.81 8.98 -17.55
CA ARG A 152 6.96 8.29 -16.92
C ARG A 152 7.04 6.80 -17.26
N ILE A 153 5.90 6.11 -17.36
CA ILE A 153 5.86 4.71 -17.78
C ILE A 153 6.33 4.58 -19.21
N GLY A 154 5.88 5.48 -20.10
CA GLY A 154 6.30 5.51 -21.50
C GLY A 154 7.79 5.74 -21.66
N GLU A 155 8.35 6.74 -20.98
CA GLU A 155 9.79 7.05 -20.97
C GLU A 155 10.61 5.87 -20.45
N GLU A 156 10.28 5.32 -19.28
CA GLU A 156 11.00 4.19 -18.68
C GLU A 156 10.96 2.93 -19.58
N LEU A 157 9.83 2.68 -20.23
CA LEU A 157 9.70 1.56 -21.16
C LEU A 157 10.58 1.76 -22.41
N ALA A 158 10.57 2.96 -22.99
CA ALA A 158 11.39 3.31 -24.13
C ALA A 158 12.89 3.16 -23.81
N GLU A 159 13.34 3.68 -22.67
CA GLU A 159 14.73 3.53 -22.22
C GLU A 159 15.13 2.07 -22.05
N LYS A 160 14.28 1.24 -21.46
CA LYS A 160 14.54 -0.20 -21.30
C LYS A 160 14.61 -0.94 -22.63
N ILE A 161 13.74 -0.61 -23.58
CA ILE A 161 13.76 -1.19 -24.94
C ILE A 161 15.07 -0.79 -25.64
N ILE A 162 15.43 0.47 -25.63
CA ILE A 162 16.67 0.97 -26.22
C ILE A 162 17.90 0.28 -25.61
N ALA A 163 17.95 0.19 -24.29
CA ALA A 163 19.04 -0.48 -23.58
C ALA A 163 19.14 -1.98 -23.88
N TYR A 164 18.01 -2.64 -24.15
CA TYR A 164 17.97 -4.05 -24.52
C TYR A 164 18.54 -4.33 -25.91
N PHE A 165 18.21 -3.48 -26.90
CA PHE A 165 18.65 -3.67 -28.28
C PHE A 165 20.04 -3.07 -28.57
N ASN A 166 20.57 -2.23 -27.69
CA ASN A 166 21.93 -1.68 -27.81
C ASN A 166 23.00 -2.50 -27.05
N LYS A 167 22.66 -3.71 -26.60
CA LYS A 167 23.63 -4.69 -26.08
C LYS A 167 24.16 -5.55 -27.23
#